data_84e0f97ffafd955290aecc6e0f7aa68d
#
_entry.id   84e0f97ffafd955290aecc6e0f7aa68d
#
_cell.length_a   1.000
_cell.length_b   1.000
_cell.length_c   1.000
_cell.angle_alpha   90.00
_cell.angle_beta   90.00
_cell.angle_gamma   90.00
#
_symmetry.space_group_name_H-M   'P 1'
#
loop_
_entity.id
_entity.type
_entity.pdbx_description
1 polymer ?
#
loop_
_entity_poly.entity_id
_entity_poly.type
_entity_poly.pdbx_seq_one_letter_code
_entity_poly.pdbx_strand_id
1 'polypeptide(L)'
;ASYVEADVRFLKGMITHHRQAIVMSKLAKKRTNNKKILDLANRIDVSQEDEINFMESWLKSRKEIKTNDSHNHHMHMEMVGMASPKQLIELENSKSTDFDRLFLQLMIAHHDGALEMVKELKKYPGSANEPLLNEFVADLVNDQGVEIERMNIIAVNLSDDPRSGLTAGLFIADEAILNLELIASLRKPVGFYDPDDPEAKGKEDLTKDLDEDRELSTLEKSRARKSPILSFANTDMAFRDDLLVAGNYHGFNMYKINEDGIPSLVSSIVCPGGQGDVSIVGNLLIMSVEQIRSRVDCGSNGVGRDASSDRFRGIRIFDISDLTNPKQVGAVQTCRGSHTHSVVSGPTDDGKIVVYNSGTSSVRD
;
A
#
# COMPACT_ATOMS: atom_id res chain seq x y z
N ALA A 1 14.36 40.99 -3.76
CA ALA A 1 14.97 39.88 -4.49
C ALA A 1 14.81 40.11 -5.98
N SER A 2 15.80 39.77 -6.77
CA SER A 2 15.75 39.83 -8.23
C SER A 2 15.25 38.51 -8.78
N TYR A 3 14.53 38.55 -9.90
CA TYR A 3 14.19 37.33 -10.65
C TYR A 3 15.36 36.91 -11.55
N VAL A 4 15.31 35.68 -12.03
CA VAL A 4 16.29 35.08 -12.94
C VAL A 4 15.66 34.70 -14.27
N GLU A 5 16.48 34.48 -15.32
CA GLU A 5 15.96 34.07 -16.63
C GLU A 5 15.12 32.81 -16.63
N ALA A 6 15.42 31.88 -15.71
CA ALA A 6 14.62 30.68 -15.53
C ALA A 6 13.16 30.99 -15.13
N ASP A 7 12.92 32.03 -14.36
CA ASP A 7 11.58 32.49 -13.97
C ASP A 7 10.79 32.98 -15.18
N VAL A 8 11.44 33.75 -16.05
CA VAL A 8 10.82 34.26 -17.28
C VAL A 8 10.46 33.12 -18.23
N ARG A 9 11.36 32.15 -18.40
CA ARG A 9 11.10 30.97 -19.25
C ARG A 9 9.95 30.13 -18.68
N PHE A 10 9.95 29.91 -17.38
CA PHE A 10 8.90 29.17 -16.68
C PHE A 10 7.54 29.83 -16.90
N LEU A 11 7.40 31.12 -16.65
CA LEU A 11 6.13 31.82 -16.81
C LEU A 11 5.63 31.80 -18.26
N LYS A 12 6.50 32.04 -19.25
CA LYS A 12 6.12 31.94 -20.66
C LYS A 12 5.66 30.54 -21.06
N GLY A 13 6.32 29.51 -20.56
CA GLY A 13 5.94 28.10 -20.76
C GLY A 13 4.60 27.79 -20.10
N MET A 14 4.43 28.20 -18.83
CA MET A 14 3.22 27.95 -18.05
C MET A 14 1.99 28.65 -18.64
N ILE A 15 2.11 29.85 -19.18
CA ILE A 15 1.02 30.52 -19.93
C ILE A 15 0.54 29.64 -21.09
N THR A 16 1.47 29.08 -21.86
CA THR A 16 1.12 28.21 -23.00
C THR A 16 0.47 26.92 -22.50
N HIS A 17 0.98 26.37 -21.43
CA HIS A 17 0.46 25.18 -20.76
C HIS A 17 -0.98 25.41 -20.30
N HIS A 18 -1.25 26.46 -19.54
CA HIS A 18 -2.59 26.80 -19.02
C HIS A 18 -3.62 27.08 -20.12
N ARG A 19 -3.21 27.69 -21.22
CA ARG A 19 -4.10 27.88 -22.36
C ARG A 19 -4.67 26.57 -22.91
N GLN A 20 -3.92 25.48 -22.85
CA GLN A 20 -4.45 24.18 -23.27
C GLN A 20 -5.52 23.66 -22.29
N ALA A 21 -5.34 23.82 -20.98
CA ALA A 21 -6.37 23.45 -19.99
C ALA A 21 -7.68 24.19 -20.25
N ILE A 22 -7.60 25.48 -20.54
CA ILE A 22 -8.77 26.32 -20.92
C ILE A 22 -9.45 25.76 -22.18
N VAL A 23 -8.68 25.38 -23.21
CA VAL A 23 -9.23 24.77 -24.43
C VAL A 23 -10.00 23.50 -24.11
N MET A 24 -9.42 22.59 -23.32
CA MET A 24 -10.06 21.34 -22.91
C MET A 24 -11.31 21.59 -22.07
N SER A 25 -11.24 22.53 -21.12
CA SER A 25 -12.36 22.86 -20.21
C SER A 25 -13.56 23.41 -20.97
N LYS A 26 -13.34 24.27 -21.99
CA LYS A 26 -14.41 24.83 -22.81
C LYS A 26 -15.19 23.83 -23.64
N LEU A 27 -14.62 22.65 -23.90
CA LEU A 27 -15.33 21.55 -24.58
C LEU A 27 -16.44 20.94 -23.72
N ALA A 28 -16.31 20.92 -22.38
CA ALA A 28 -17.21 20.23 -21.48
C ALA A 28 -18.69 20.59 -21.68
N LYS A 29 -19.01 21.89 -21.80
CA LYS A 29 -20.39 22.37 -21.98
C LYS A 29 -21.15 21.78 -23.18
N LYS A 30 -20.40 21.29 -24.19
CA LYS A 30 -20.99 20.71 -25.42
C LYS A 30 -20.89 19.19 -25.48
N ARG A 31 -20.19 18.57 -24.54
CA ARG A 31 -19.80 17.17 -24.60
C ARG A 31 -20.39 16.30 -23.51
N THR A 32 -20.72 16.88 -22.35
CA THR A 32 -21.28 16.15 -21.22
C THR A 32 -22.41 16.91 -20.52
N ASN A 33 -23.27 16.16 -19.83
CA ASN A 33 -24.27 16.68 -18.91
C ASN A 33 -23.93 16.35 -17.45
N ASN A 34 -22.76 15.77 -17.20
CA ASN A 34 -22.29 15.43 -15.87
C ASN A 34 -21.95 16.71 -15.11
N LYS A 35 -22.79 17.04 -14.11
CA LYS A 35 -22.64 18.28 -13.34
C LYS A 35 -21.27 18.39 -12.68
N LYS A 36 -20.70 17.28 -12.16
CA LYS A 36 -19.39 17.31 -11.49
C LYS A 36 -18.28 17.71 -12.48
N ILE A 37 -18.35 17.21 -13.72
CA ILE A 37 -17.40 17.58 -14.79
C ILE A 37 -17.59 19.01 -15.24
N LEU A 38 -18.84 19.47 -15.39
CA LEU A 38 -19.15 20.85 -15.77
C LEU A 38 -18.65 21.85 -14.70
N ASP A 39 -18.91 21.57 -13.42
CA ASP A 39 -18.46 22.41 -12.31
C ASP A 39 -16.94 22.43 -12.19
N LEU A 40 -16.28 21.27 -12.40
CA LEU A 40 -14.81 21.16 -12.43
C LEU A 40 -14.23 21.96 -13.59
N ALA A 41 -14.70 21.72 -14.82
CA ALA A 41 -14.22 22.41 -16.03
C ALA A 41 -14.39 23.93 -15.93
N ASN A 42 -15.52 24.40 -15.37
CA ASN A 42 -15.73 25.82 -15.17
C ASN A 42 -14.76 26.43 -14.14
N ARG A 43 -14.44 25.71 -13.08
CA ARG A 43 -13.46 26.15 -12.06
C ARG A 43 -12.07 26.24 -12.67
N ILE A 44 -11.63 25.20 -13.41
CA ILE A 44 -10.34 25.17 -14.09
C ILE A 44 -10.25 26.33 -15.10
N ASP A 45 -11.30 26.57 -15.90
CA ASP A 45 -11.34 27.66 -16.89
C ASP A 45 -11.07 29.02 -16.22
N VAL A 46 -11.72 29.29 -15.07
CA VAL A 46 -11.57 30.55 -14.33
C VAL A 46 -10.21 30.64 -13.65
N SER A 47 -9.81 29.62 -12.90
CA SER A 47 -8.55 29.60 -12.16
C SER A 47 -7.35 29.76 -13.10
N GLN A 48 -7.32 28.99 -14.18
CA GLN A 48 -6.22 29.04 -15.15
C GLN A 48 -6.15 30.37 -15.93
N GLU A 49 -7.31 31.03 -16.16
CA GLU A 49 -7.35 32.37 -16.75
C GLU A 49 -6.79 33.42 -15.79
N ASP A 50 -7.10 33.34 -14.50
CA ASP A 50 -6.58 34.25 -13.47
C ASP A 50 -5.04 34.07 -13.32
N GLU A 51 -4.56 32.84 -13.33
CA GLU A 51 -3.13 32.54 -13.28
C GLU A 51 -2.39 33.07 -14.54
N ILE A 52 -2.97 32.92 -15.74
CA ILE A 52 -2.43 33.52 -16.98
C ILE A 52 -2.34 35.04 -16.84
N ASN A 53 -3.41 35.69 -16.36
CA ASN A 53 -3.45 37.13 -16.17
C ASN A 53 -2.35 37.61 -15.21
N PHE A 54 -2.14 36.89 -14.11
CA PHE A 54 -1.04 37.15 -13.18
C PHE A 54 0.33 37.06 -13.89
N MET A 55 0.58 35.95 -14.58
CA MET A 55 1.85 35.70 -15.26
C MET A 55 2.14 36.74 -16.35
N GLU A 56 1.14 37.09 -17.16
CA GLU A 56 1.28 38.12 -18.19
C GLU A 56 1.53 39.50 -17.56
N SER A 57 0.85 39.84 -16.48
CA SER A 57 1.04 41.11 -15.75
C SER A 57 2.44 41.19 -15.14
N TRP A 58 2.91 40.08 -14.55
CA TRP A 58 4.25 39.98 -13.97
C TRP A 58 5.34 40.21 -15.05
N LEU A 59 5.24 39.48 -16.18
CA LEU A 59 6.16 39.59 -17.30
C LEU A 59 6.13 41.02 -17.91
N LYS A 60 4.94 41.59 -18.08
CA LYS A 60 4.78 42.95 -18.64
C LYS A 60 5.40 44.03 -17.75
N SER A 61 5.20 43.94 -16.43
CA SER A 61 5.75 44.92 -15.48
C SER A 61 7.29 44.93 -15.48
N ARG A 62 7.92 43.83 -15.92
CA ARG A 62 9.38 43.67 -15.99
C ARG A 62 9.92 43.82 -17.41
N LYS A 63 9.08 44.20 -18.39
CA LYS A 63 9.40 44.37 -19.80
C LYS A 63 9.92 43.09 -20.49
N GLU A 64 9.52 41.92 -19.99
CA GLU A 64 9.90 40.61 -20.53
C GLU A 64 9.00 40.15 -21.69
N ILE A 65 7.87 40.84 -21.93
CA ILE A 65 7.05 40.69 -23.14
C ILE A 65 7.42 41.83 -24.11
N LYS A 66 8.03 41.49 -25.22
CA LYS A 66 8.18 42.45 -26.33
C LYS A 66 6.89 42.48 -27.12
N THR A 67 6.40 43.68 -27.44
CA THR A 67 5.14 43.92 -28.16
C THR A 67 5.06 43.30 -29.58
N ASN A 68 6.12 42.65 -30.04
CA ASN A 68 6.24 42.02 -31.35
C ASN A 68 6.46 40.50 -31.34
N ASP A 69 6.30 39.82 -30.22
CA ASP A 69 6.49 38.34 -30.15
C ASP A 69 5.24 37.56 -30.61
N SER A 70 4.52 38.05 -31.66
CA SER A 70 3.41 37.32 -32.30
C SER A 70 3.84 36.08 -33.09
N HIS A 71 5.15 35.75 -33.18
CA HIS A 71 5.68 34.70 -34.03
C HIS A 71 6.76 33.80 -33.40
N ASN A 72 6.62 33.40 -32.15
CA ASN A 72 7.46 32.33 -31.62
C ASN A 72 6.74 30.99 -31.64
N HIS A 73 6.47 30.47 -32.84
CA HIS A 73 5.99 29.11 -33.12
C HIS A 73 7.07 28.02 -32.98
N HIS A 74 8.24 28.29 -32.43
CA HIS A 74 9.38 27.36 -32.45
C HIS A 74 9.99 27.05 -31.06
N MET A 75 9.21 26.99 -30.00
CA MET A 75 9.63 26.26 -28.81
C MET A 75 8.62 25.16 -28.52
N HIS A 76 8.50 24.19 -29.43
CA HIS A 76 7.99 22.86 -29.10
C HIS A 76 9.08 22.09 -28.34
N MET A 77 9.40 22.54 -27.14
CA MET A 77 9.74 21.59 -26.12
C MET A 77 8.39 20.87 -25.83
N GLU A 78 8.36 19.57 -25.98
CA GLU A 78 7.23 18.77 -25.50
C GLU A 78 7.09 19.08 -24.01
N MET A 79 6.20 20.04 -23.67
CA MET A 79 5.95 20.39 -22.28
C MET A 79 5.26 19.20 -21.64
N VAL A 80 5.84 18.75 -20.56
CA VAL A 80 5.36 17.57 -19.81
C VAL A 80 3.87 17.73 -19.49
N GLY A 81 3.09 16.69 -19.71
CA GLY A 81 1.67 16.66 -19.39
C GLY A 81 0.73 17.27 -20.43
N MET A 82 1.24 17.95 -21.46
CA MET A 82 0.41 18.50 -22.54
C MET A 82 -0.27 17.39 -23.34
N ALA A 83 -1.56 17.54 -23.60
CA ALA A 83 -2.27 16.69 -24.54
C ALA A 83 -1.78 16.91 -25.97
N SER A 84 -1.49 15.83 -26.68
CA SER A 84 -1.10 15.88 -28.09
C SER A 84 -2.28 16.36 -28.98
N PRO A 85 -2.01 16.87 -30.18
CA PRO A 85 -3.08 17.25 -31.12
C PRO A 85 -4.06 16.11 -31.41
N LYS A 86 -3.58 14.86 -31.47
CA LYS A 86 -4.44 13.68 -31.65
C LYS A 86 -5.38 13.49 -30.47
N GLN A 87 -4.89 13.61 -29.24
CA GLN A 87 -5.71 13.48 -28.02
C GLN A 87 -6.73 14.62 -27.89
N LEU A 88 -6.39 15.85 -28.30
CA LEU A 88 -7.35 16.96 -28.32
C LEU A 88 -8.48 16.71 -29.33
N ILE A 89 -8.17 16.19 -30.51
CA ILE A 89 -9.18 15.81 -31.51
C ILE A 89 -10.06 14.67 -30.97
N GLU A 90 -9.47 13.69 -30.30
CA GLU A 90 -10.19 12.60 -29.68
C GLU A 90 -11.14 13.11 -28.59
N LEU A 91 -10.66 14.00 -27.71
CA LEU A 91 -11.47 14.66 -26.70
C LEU A 91 -12.61 15.46 -27.31
N GLU A 92 -12.33 16.22 -28.37
CA GLU A 92 -13.34 17.00 -29.07
C GLU A 92 -14.46 16.14 -29.70
N ASN A 93 -14.13 14.92 -30.13
CA ASN A 93 -15.09 14.01 -30.74
C ASN A 93 -15.81 13.10 -29.73
N SER A 94 -15.30 12.98 -28.51
CA SER A 94 -15.91 12.18 -27.45
C SER A 94 -17.15 12.87 -26.87
N LYS A 95 -18.05 12.12 -26.21
CA LYS A 95 -19.28 12.59 -25.58
C LYS A 95 -19.63 11.80 -24.33
N SER A 96 -20.43 12.39 -23.44
CA SER A 96 -20.95 11.74 -22.24
C SER A 96 -19.80 11.13 -21.40
N THR A 97 -19.95 9.90 -20.93
CA THR A 97 -18.97 9.23 -20.05
C THR A 97 -17.59 9.08 -20.69
N ASP A 98 -17.53 8.86 -22.01
CA ASP A 98 -16.24 8.75 -22.72
C ASP A 98 -15.50 10.09 -22.73
N PHE A 99 -16.24 11.19 -22.93
CA PHE A 99 -15.66 12.53 -22.75
C PHE A 99 -15.20 12.74 -21.31
N ASP A 100 -16.04 12.40 -20.33
CA ASP A 100 -15.73 12.62 -18.92
C ASP A 100 -14.43 11.90 -18.52
N ARG A 101 -14.28 10.63 -18.91
CA ARG A 101 -13.08 9.84 -18.63
C ARG A 101 -11.82 10.40 -19.31
N LEU A 102 -11.91 10.70 -20.59
CA LEU A 102 -10.78 11.23 -21.36
C LEU A 102 -10.39 12.64 -20.89
N PHE A 103 -11.38 13.51 -20.58
CA PHE A 103 -11.14 14.82 -20.02
C PHE A 103 -10.38 14.76 -18.70
N LEU A 104 -10.82 13.91 -17.76
CA LEU A 104 -10.13 13.73 -16.49
C LEU A 104 -8.72 13.18 -16.67
N GLN A 105 -8.54 12.16 -17.51
CA GLN A 105 -7.22 11.58 -17.79
C GLN A 105 -6.25 12.62 -18.33
N LEU A 106 -6.67 13.41 -19.32
CA LEU A 106 -5.81 14.42 -19.93
C LEU A 106 -5.55 15.59 -18.98
N MET A 107 -6.55 16.00 -18.21
CA MET A 107 -6.44 17.13 -17.30
C MET A 107 -5.58 16.78 -16.06
N ILE A 108 -5.65 15.55 -15.54
CA ILE A 108 -4.76 15.06 -14.49
C ILE A 108 -3.30 15.07 -14.99
N ALA A 109 -3.06 14.49 -16.15
CA ALA A 109 -1.72 14.49 -16.76
C ALA A 109 -1.18 15.90 -16.98
N HIS A 110 -2.06 16.82 -17.39
CA HIS A 110 -1.75 18.22 -17.59
C HIS A 110 -1.34 18.90 -16.27
N HIS A 111 -2.10 18.72 -15.20
CA HIS A 111 -1.78 19.27 -13.88
C HIS A 111 -0.50 18.70 -13.29
N ASP A 112 -0.28 17.38 -13.42
CA ASP A 112 0.99 16.74 -13.05
C ASP A 112 2.18 17.35 -13.82
N GLY A 113 1.98 17.66 -15.10
CA GLY A 113 2.96 18.36 -15.93
C GLY A 113 3.32 19.75 -15.38
N ALA A 114 2.33 20.52 -14.92
CA ALA A 114 2.57 21.81 -14.28
C ALA A 114 3.41 21.69 -13.00
N LEU A 115 3.11 20.69 -12.16
CA LEU A 115 3.90 20.40 -10.95
C LEU A 115 5.35 20.03 -11.31
N GLU A 116 5.56 19.25 -12.38
CA GLU A 116 6.91 18.90 -12.82
C GLU A 116 7.66 20.13 -13.37
N MET A 117 6.99 21.04 -14.09
CA MET A 117 7.59 22.30 -14.53
C MET A 117 8.04 23.15 -13.32
N VAL A 118 7.30 23.18 -12.23
CA VAL A 118 7.72 23.86 -11.00
C VAL A 118 8.93 23.19 -10.37
N LYS A 119 8.99 21.85 -10.35
CA LYS A 119 10.16 21.12 -9.83
C LYS A 119 11.41 21.45 -10.67
N GLU A 120 11.26 21.52 -11.99
CA GLU A 120 12.37 21.91 -12.88
C GLU A 120 12.82 23.36 -12.62
N LEU A 121 11.88 24.29 -12.46
CA LEU A 121 12.19 25.67 -12.09
C LEU A 121 13.05 25.73 -10.83
N LYS A 122 12.66 25.01 -9.78
CA LYS A 122 13.34 25.01 -8.47
C LYS A 122 14.78 24.44 -8.51
N LYS A 123 15.20 23.79 -9.59
CA LYS A 123 16.59 23.33 -9.77
C LYS A 123 17.55 24.49 -10.11
N TYR A 124 17.05 25.62 -10.59
CA TYR A 124 17.87 26.76 -10.95
C TYR A 124 18.14 27.65 -9.71
N PRO A 125 19.42 27.93 -9.38
CA PRO A 125 19.75 28.78 -8.26
C PRO A 125 19.15 30.18 -8.39
N GLY A 126 18.44 30.62 -7.37
CA GLY A 126 17.81 31.95 -7.33
C GLY A 126 16.44 32.04 -8.01
N SER A 127 15.93 30.95 -8.60
CA SER A 127 14.58 30.91 -9.17
C SER A 127 13.51 30.99 -8.07
N ALA A 128 12.36 31.57 -8.45
CA ALA A 128 11.20 31.77 -7.57
C ALA A 128 11.55 32.46 -6.22
N ASN A 129 12.58 33.31 -6.17
CA ASN A 129 13.00 34.04 -4.97
C ASN A 129 12.35 35.44 -4.87
N GLU A 130 11.80 35.95 -5.93
CA GLU A 130 11.06 37.20 -5.90
C GLU A 130 9.73 36.97 -5.15
N PRO A 131 9.35 37.80 -4.18
CA PRO A 131 8.24 37.50 -3.23
C PRO A 131 6.91 37.17 -3.91
N LEU A 132 6.47 37.97 -4.88
CA LEU A 132 5.21 37.70 -5.58
C LEU A 132 5.24 36.44 -6.42
N LEU A 133 6.40 36.13 -7.04
CA LEU A 133 6.57 34.91 -7.80
C LEU A 133 6.67 33.68 -6.89
N ASN A 134 7.29 33.83 -5.73
CA ASN A 134 7.36 32.74 -4.75
C ASN A 134 5.98 32.36 -4.24
N GLU A 135 5.15 33.35 -3.89
CA GLU A 135 3.77 33.16 -3.47
C GLU A 135 2.96 32.49 -4.59
N PHE A 136 3.00 33.04 -5.80
CA PHE A 136 2.33 32.46 -6.96
C PHE A 136 2.72 30.99 -7.21
N VAL A 137 3.99 30.68 -7.17
CA VAL A 137 4.48 29.29 -7.39
C VAL A 137 4.00 28.35 -6.26
N ALA A 138 3.91 28.85 -5.03
CA ALA A 138 3.41 28.06 -3.91
C ALA A 138 1.91 27.80 -4.05
N ASP A 139 1.13 28.82 -4.40
CA ASP A 139 -0.32 28.72 -4.62
C ASP A 139 -0.60 27.77 -5.81
N LEU A 140 0.10 27.92 -6.92
CA LEU A 140 0.00 27.06 -8.08
C LEU A 140 0.22 25.57 -7.72
N VAL A 141 1.24 25.25 -6.92
CA VAL A 141 1.49 23.86 -6.49
C VAL A 141 0.34 23.33 -5.64
N ASN A 142 -0.18 24.15 -4.73
CA ASN A 142 -1.29 23.75 -3.87
C ASN A 142 -2.58 23.55 -4.68
N ASP A 143 -2.92 24.47 -5.54
CA ASP A 143 -4.16 24.45 -6.32
C ASP A 143 -4.17 23.31 -7.33
N GLN A 144 -3.07 23.12 -8.06
CA GLN A 144 -2.92 21.98 -8.98
C GLN A 144 -3.02 20.64 -8.24
N GLY A 145 -2.41 20.51 -7.05
CA GLY A 145 -2.49 19.31 -6.22
C GLY A 145 -3.92 19.00 -5.76
N VAL A 146 -4.64 20.00 -5.26
CA VAL A 146 -6.03 19.87 -4.83
C VAL A 146 -6.96 19.53 -6.01
N GLU A 147 -6.70 20.09 -7.19
CA GLU A 147 -7.50 19.77 -8.38
C GLU A 147 -7.24 18.35 -8.89
N ILE A 148 -6.01 17.86 -8.87
CA ILE A 148 -5.70 16.45 -9.17
C ILE A 148 -6.46 15.52 -8.24
N GLU A 149 -6.48 15.79 -6.93
CA GLU A 149 -7.20 14.96 -5.97
C GLU A 149 -8.71 14.94 -6.27
N ARG A 150 -9.30 16.10 -6.56
CA ARG A 150 -10.73 16.19 -6.95
C ARG A 150 -11.03 15.43 -8.24
N MET A 151 -10.14 15.54 -9.24
CA MET A 151 -10.28 14.81 -10.50
C MET A 151 -10.21 13.31 -10.31
N ASN A 152 -9.29 12.83 -9.47
CA ASN A 152 -9.18 11.42 -9.13
C ASN A 152 -10.45 10.89 -8.45
N ILE A 153 -11.03 11.65 -7.52
CA ILE A 153 -12.30 11.28 -6.87
C ILE A 153 -13.44 11.16 -7.90
N ILE A 154 -13.51 12.07 -8.89
CA ILE A 154 -14.53 11.99 -9.93
C ILE A 154 -14.25 10.80 -10.87
N ALA A 155 -12.99 10.58 -11.24
CA ALA A 155 -12.58 9.49 -12.14
C ALA A 155 -12.91 8.11 -11.56
N VAL A 156 -12.70 7.92 -10.26
CA VAL A 156 -13.08 6.69 -9.53
C VAL A 156 -14.58 6.40 -9.71
N ASN A 157 -15.44 7.42 -9.60
CA ASN A 157 -16.89 7.27 -9.74
C ASN A 157 -17.37 7.01 -11.20
N LEU A 158 -16.48 7.21 -12.19
CA LEU A 158 -16.76 6.94 -13.60
C LEU A 158 -16.15 5.63 -14.08
N SER A 159 -15.43 4.92 -13.23
CA SER A 159 -14.82 3.63 -13.54
C SER A 159 -15.88 2.53 -13.55
N ASP A 160 -15.85 1.66 -14.56
CA ASP A 160 -16.62 0.41 -14.59
C ASP A 160 -15.88 -0.74 -13.85
N ASP A 161 -14.68 -0.48 -13.36
CA ASP A 161 -13.93 -1.44 -12.57
C ASP A 161 -14.59 -1.60 -11.20
N PRO A 162 -15.07 -2.79 -10.83
CA PRO A 162 -15.76 -3.01 -9.55
C PRO A 162 -14.86 -2.76 -8.34
N ARG A 163 -13.53 -2.63 -8.54
CA ARG A 163 -12.57 -2.29 -7.47
C ARG A 163 -12.47 -0.78 -7.25
N SER A 164 -12.99 0.02 -8.17
CA SER A 164 -12.97 1.48 -8.05
C SER A 164 -14.00 1.96 -7.04
N GLY A 165 -13.61 2.87 -6.17
CA GLY A 165 -14.51 3.46 -5.17
C GLY A 165 -14.81 2.60 -3.96
N LEU A 166 -14.12 1.46 -3.78
CA LEU A 166 -14.28 0.65 -2.58
C LEU A 166 -13.89 1.45 -1.35
N THR A 167 -14.76 1.40 -0.34
CA THR A 167 -14.53 2.06 0.94
C THR A 167 -13.48 1.28 1.74
N ALA A 168 -12.47 1.98 2.24
CA ALA A 168 -11.50 1.40 3.14
C ALA A 168 -12.08 1.23 4.54
N GLY A 169 -11.68 0.18 5.25
CA GLY A 169 -12.07 -0.04 6.64
C GLY A 169 -11.55 -1.36 7.17
N LEU A 170 -11.27 -1.42 8.48
CA LEU A 170 -10.74 -2.64 9.09
C LEU A 170 -11.78 -3.78 9.10
N PHE A 171 -13.06 -3.46 9.28
CA PHE A 171 -14.15 -4.43 9.38
C PHE A 171 -15.35 -4.11 8.48
N ILE A 172 -15.28 -2.99 7.75
CA ILE A 172 -16.35 -2.44 6.93
C ILE A 172 -15.86 -2.07 5.52
N ALA A 173 -14.70 -2.60 5.11
CA ALA A 173 -14.22 -2.40 3.75
C ALA A 173 -15.21 -3.01 2.77
N ASP A 174 -15.49 -2.27 1.69
CA ASP A 174 -16.26 -2.80 0.58
C ASP A 174 -15.47 -3.86 -0.19
N GLU A 175 -16.17 -4.71 -0.93
CA GLU A 175 -15.61 -5.87 -1.61
C GLU A 175 -15.87 -5.82 -3.13
N ALA A 176 -14.88 -6.28 -3.89
CA ALA A 176 -15.02 -6.58 -5.32
C ALA A 176 -14.78 -8.08 -5.54
N ILE A 177 -15.81 -8.80 -5.85
CA ILE A 177 -15.80 -10.26 -5.98
C ILE A 177 -16.27 -10.66 -7.38
N LEU A 178 -15.57 -11.62 -8.00
CA LEU A 178 -15.94 -12.20 -9.28
C LEU A 178 -15.90 -13.73 -9.20
N ASN A 179 -17.03 -14.40 -9.45
CA ASN A 179 -17.20 -15.86 -9.41
C ASN A 179 -16.87 -16.50 -8.04
N LEU A 180 -16.94 -15.74 -6.98
CA LEU A 180 -16.76 -16.16 -5.58
C LEU A 180 -17.86 -15.51 -4.73
N GLU A 181 -18.07 -16.02 -3.55
CA GLU A 181 -18.95 -15.43 -2.53
C GLU A 181 -18.21 -15.42 -1.19
N LEU A 182 -18.24 -14.29 -0.46
CA LEU A 182 -17.73 -14.24 0.90
C LEU A 182 -18.76 -14.83 1.86
N ILE A 183 -18.53 -16.08 2.31
CA ILE A 183 -19.46 -16.78 3.20
C ILE A 183 -19.35 -16.25 4.63
N ALA A 184 -18.13 -16.02 5.12
CA ALA A 184 -17.91 -15.55 6.48
C ALA A 184 -16.61 -14.77 6.63
N SER A 185 -16.61 -13.79 7.53
CA SER A 185 -15.42 -13.05 7.97
C SER A 185 -15.31 -13.16 9.48
N LEU A 186 -14.29 -13.86 9.97
CA LEU A 186 -14.07 -14.10 11.39
C LEU A 186 -13.02 -13.14 11.95
N ARG A 187 -13.29 -12.61 13.12
CA ARG A 187 -12.34 -11.76 13.83
C ARG A 187 -11.20 -12.59 14.41
N LYS A 188 -10.07 -11.92 14.67
CA LYS A 188 -8.93 -12.48 15.40
C LYS A 188 -9.41 -13.17 16.69
N PRO A 189 -9.04 -14.45 16.91
CA PRO A 189 -9.41 -15.17 18.12
C PRO A 189 -8.77 -14.59 19.37
N VAL A 190 -9.42 -14.80 20.52
CA VAL A 190 -8.88 -14.43 21.84
C VAL A 190 -7.58 -15.21 22.11
N GLY A 191 -6.61 -14.54 22.75
CA GLY A 191 -5.29 -15.11 23.06
C GLY A 191 -4.18 -14.70 22.07
N PHE A 192 -4.53 -14.19 20.88
CA PHE A 192 -3.59 -13.71 19.88
C PHE A 192 -3.42 -12.19 19.88
N TYR A 193 -3.97 -11.50 20.82
CA TYR A 193 -3.76 -10.08 21.06
C TYR A 193 -3.92 -9.75 22.53
N ASP A 194 -3.24 -8.71 22.97
CA ASP A 194 -3.41 -8.14 24.30
C ASP A 194 -4.54 -7.10 24.23
N PRO A 195 -5.66 -7.25 24.97
CA PRO A 195 -6.72 -6.26 25.01
C PRO A 195 -6.26 -4.88 25.49
N ASP A 196 -5.22 -4.85 26.33
CA ASP A 196 -4.63 -3.63 26.88
C ASP A 196 -3.59 -3.00 25.93
N ASP A 197 -3.10 -3.77 24.95
CA ASP A 197 -2.22 -3.33 23.87
C ASP A 197 -2.67 -3.90 22.51
N PRO A 198 -3.85 -3.50 22.00
CA PRO A 198 -4.44 -4.08 20.78
C PRO A 198 -3.61 -3.82 19.52
N GLU A 199 -2.73 -2.82 19.54
CA GLU A 199 -1.78 -2.53 18.45
C GLU A 199 -0.47 -3.29 18.63
N ALA A 200 -0.34 -4.06 19.69
CA ALA A 200 0.84 -4.84 20.04
C ALA A 200 2.15 -4.05 19.91
N LYS A 201 2.13 -2.83 20.38
CA LYS A 201 3.32 -1.93 20.38
C LYS A 201 4.42 -2.42 21.30
N GLY A 202 4.25 -3.60 21.89
CA GLY A 202 5.20 -4.35 22.70
C GLY A 202 5.97 -3.49 23.68
N LYS A 203 5.79 -3.71 24.97
CA LYS A 203 6.51 -2.99 26.03
C LYS A 203 8.02 -3.29 26.09
N GLU A 204 8.53 -4.19 25.26
CA GLU A 204 9.97 -4.47 25.20
C GLU A 204 10.64 -3.65 24.10
N ASP A 205 11.12 -2.52 24.50
CA ASP A 205 12.11 -1.77 23.74
C ASP A 205 13.44 -2.54 23.76
N LEU A 206 13.65 -3.34 22.72
CA LEU A 206 14.90 -4.10 22.55
C LEU A 206 16.10 -3.22 22.20
N THR A 207 15.91 -1.90 22.17
CA THR A 207 17.02 -0.95 22.11
C THR A 207 17.69 -0.77 23.46
N LYS A 208 17.06 -1.20 24.57
CA LYS A 208 17.63 -1.08 25.92
C LYS A 208 18.88 -1.89 26.18
N ASP A 209 19.15 -2.92 25.36
CA ASP A 209 20.36 -3.74 25.46
C ASP A 209 21.45 -3.35 24.45
N LEU A 210 21.30 -2.21 23.79
CA LEU A 210 22.34 -1.66 22.91
C LEU A 210 23.12 -0.62 23.71
N ASP A 211 24.44 -0.65 23.63
CA ASP A 211 25.31 0.38 24.19
C ASP A 211 24.76 1.77 23.85
N GLU A 212 24.56 2.61 24.87
CA GLU A 212 23.91 3.92 24.78
C GLU A 212 24.57 4.88 23.77
N ASP A 213 25.81 4.59 23.36
CA ASP A 213 26.61 5.43 22.47
C ASP A 213 26.55 5.04 20.97
N ARG A 214 25.77 4.01 20.60
CA ARG A 214 25.69 3.56 19.21
C ARG A 214 24.46 4.09 18.47
N GLU A 215 24.65 5.05 17.56
CA GLU A 215 23.62 5.42 16.59
C GLU A 215 23.32 4.26 15.62
N LEU A 216 22.10 3.74 15.69
CA LEU A 216 21.60 2.72 14.76
C LEU A 216 21.25 3.37 13.42
N SER A 217 21.67 2.75 12.32
CA SER A 217 21.24 3.12 10.99
C SER A 217 19.70 2.96 10.84
N THR A 218 19.10 3.65 9.88
CA THR A 218 17.66 3.58 9.59
C THR A 218 17.22 2.12 9.31
N LEU A 219 18.09 1.31 8.71
CA LEU A 219 17.84 -0.09 8.40
C LEU A 219 17.87 -0.95 9.68
N GLU A 220 18.80 -0.68 10.60
CA GLU A 220 18.87 -1.36 11.90
C GLU A 220 17.69 -0.96 12.80
N LYS A 221 17.28 0.32 12.80
CA LYS A 221 16.05 0.80 13.48
C LYS A 221 14.79 0.13 12.91
N SER A 222 14.72 -0.06 11.60
CA SER A 222 13.60 -0.76 10.97
C SER A 222 13.60 -2.27 11.27
N ARG A 223 14.77 -2.90 11.38
CA ARG A 223 14.93 -4.31 11.78
C ARG A 223 14.75 -4.52 13.28
N ALA A 224 15.03 -3.51 14.10
CA ALA A 224 14.82 -3.52 15.55
C ALA A 224 13.34 -3.34 15.93
N ARG A 225 12.48 -2.84 15.02
CA ARG A 225 11.03 -2.92 15.18
C ARG A 225 10.62 -4.38 15.03
N LYS A 226 10.64 -5.12 16.13
CA LYS A 226 10.15 -6.50 16.17
C LYS A 226 8.65 -6.48 15.91
N SER A 227 8.20 -7.34 15.01
CA SER A 227 6.79 -7.74 15.01
C SER A 227 6.44 -8.23 16.40
N PRO A 228 5.35 -7.75 17.00
CA PRO A 228 4.89 -8.20 18.30
C PRO A 228 4.80 -9.72 18.30
N ILE A 229 5.19 -10.35 19.42
CA ILE A 229 5.18 -11.81 19.50
C ILE A 229 3.77 -12.40 19.39
N LEU A 230 2.75 -11.59 19.65
CA LEU A 230 1.33 -11.96 19.58
C LEU A 230 0.57 -11.22 18.44
N SER A 231 1.25 -10.69 17.42
CA SER A 231 0.55 -10.16 16.26
C SER A 231 -0.04 -11.30 15.43
N PHE A 232 -1.32 -11.21 15.12
CA PHE A 232 -2.02 -12.24 14.38
C PHE A 232 -1.89 -12.04 12.87
N ALA A 233 -1.42 -13.06 12.18
CA ALA A 233 -1.43 -13.14 10.73
C ALA A 233 -1.55 -14.61 10.33
N ASN A 234 -2.64 -14.97 9.64
CA ASN A 234 -2.81 -16.31 9.06
C ASN A 234 -1.76 -16.55 7.98
N THR A 235 -1.28 -17.76 7.88
CA THR A 235 -0.19 -18.14 6.99
C THR A 235 -0.51 -19.33 6.12
N ASP A 236 -1.13 -20.36 6.69
CA ASP A 236 -1.41 -21.61 6.01
C ASP A 236 -2.67 -22.27 6.54
N MET A 237 -3.22 -23.22 5.81
CA MET A 237 -4.43 -23.95 6.19
C MET A 237 -4.31 -25.44 5.87
N ALA A 238 -4.71 -26.28 6.82
CA ALA A 238 -4.85 -27.72 6.62
C ALA A 238 -6.30 -28.14 6.87
N PHE A 239 -6.77 -29.09 6.08
CA PHE A 239 -8.15 -29.60 6.17
C PHE A 239 -8.16 -31.10 6.41
N ARG A 240 -9.15 -31.55 7.18
CA ARG A 240 -9.51 -32.95 7.34
C ARG A 240 -11.01 -33.04 7.60
N ASP A 241 -11.76 -33.59 6.67
CA ASP A 241 -13.23 -33.62 6.70
C ASP A 241 -13.80 -32.21 6.92
N ASP A 242 -14.54 -31.97 8.00
CA ASP A 242 -15.10 -30.69 8.42
C ASP A 242 -14.16 -29.87 9.31
N LEU A 243 -12.97 -30.38 9.60
CA LEU A 243 -11.96 -29.66 10.39
C LEU A 243 -11.10 -28.78 9.49
N LEU A 244 -11.01 -27.50 9.81
CA LEU A 244 -10.02 -26.54 9.31
C LEU A 244 -9.06 -26.19 10.42
N VAL A 245 -7.76 -26.33 10.18
CA VAL A 245 -6.70 -25.77 11.02
C VAL A 245 -6.05 -24.62 10.27
N ALA A 246 -6.10 -23.43 10.85
CA ALA A 246 -5.45 -22.23 10.33
C ALA A 246 -4.18 -21.94 11.12
N GLY A 247 -3.02 -22.12 10.50
CA GLY A 247 -1.72 -21.74 11.04
C GLY A 247 -1.52 -20.24 10.99
N ASN A 248 -0.75 -19.70 11.91
CA ASN A 248 -0.41 -18.28 11.97
C ASN A 248 0.95 -18.09 12.64
N TYR A 249 1.49 -16.85 12.60
CA TYR A 249 2.80 -16.54 13.18
C TYR A 249 2.95 -16.88 14.68
N HIS A 250 1.83 -17.07 15.39
CA HIS A 250 1.82 -17.18 16.84
C HIS A 250 1.15 -18.46 17.33
N GLY A 251 0.87 -19.41 16.44
CA GLY A 251 0.25 -20.68 16.77
C GLY A 251 -0.70 -21.17 15.68
N PHE A 252 -1.83 -21.70 16.09
CA PHE A 252 -2.87 -22.14 15.16
C PHE A 252 -4.26 -22.08 15.80
N ASN A 253 -5.28 -22.01 14.96
CA ASN A 253 -6.68 -22.06 15.33
C ASN A 253 -7.37 -23.23 14.66
N MET A 254 -8.26 -23.86 15.37
CA MET A 254 -9.05 -24.99 14.88
C MET A 254 -10.50 -24.58 14.74
N TYR A 255 -11.09 -24.89 13.59
CA TYR A 255 -12.46 -24.57 13.26
C TYR A 255 -13.21 -25.82 12.78
N LYS A 256 -14.47 -25.91 13.10
CA LYS A 256 -15.41 -26.83 12.47
C LYS A 256 -16.20 -26.07 11.42
N ILE A 257 -16.26 -26.64 10.21
CA ILE A 257 -17.03 -26.09 9.08
C ILE A 257 -18.38 -26.80 9.07
N ASN A 258 -19.47 -26.04 9.12
CA ASN A 258 -20.83 -26.59 9.01
C ASN A 258 -21.22 -26.89 7.56
N GLU A 259 -22.42 -27.40 7.35
CA GLU A 259 -22.95 -27.75 6.01
C GLU A 259 -23.07 -26.52 5.08
N ASP A 260 -23.24 -25.33 5.63
CA ASP A 260 -23.30 -24.07 4.87
C ASP A 260 -21.90 -23.50 4.56
N GLY A 261 -20.83 -24.20 4.94
CA GLY A 261 -19.44 -23.76 4.75
C GLY A 261 -18.96 -22.75 5.80
N ILE A 262 -19.76 -22.46 6.83
CA ILE A 262 -19.41 -21.45 7.83
C ILE A 262 -18.49 -22.07 8.91
N PRO A 263 -17.27 -21.56 9.11
CA PRO A 263 -16.36 -22.04 10.14
C PRO A 263 -16.74 -21.50 11.53
N SER A 264 -16.71 -22.37 12.53
CA SER A 264 -16.88 -22.02 13.94
C SER A 264 -15.62 -22.40 14.74
N LEU A 265 -15.11 -21.48 15.56
CA LEU A 265 -13.90 -21.68 16.34
C LEU A 265 -14.11 -22.77 17.40
N VAL A 266 -13.24 -23.77 17.40
CA VAL A 266 -13.21 -24.84 18.40
C VAL A 266 -12.16 -24.56 19.47
N SER A 267 -10.92 -24.26 19.04
CA SER A 267 -9.82 -23.95 19.96
C SER A 267 -8.78 -23.05 19.33
N SER A 268 -8.02 -22.38 20.18
CA SER A 268 -6.90 -21.50 19.82
C SER A 268 -5.66 -21.89 20.60
N ILE A 269 -4.58 -22.22 19.91
CA ILE A 269 -3.32 -22.61 20.54
C ILE A 269 -2.28 -21.53 20.28
N VAL A 270 -1.98 -20.75 21.33
CA VAL A 270 -0.90 -19.74 21.27
C VAL A 270 0.43 -20.46 21.45
N CYS A 271 1.22 -20.49 20.39
CA CYS A 271 2.51 -21.18 20.33
C CYS A 271 3.42 -20.50 19.30
N PRO A 272 4.00 -19.33 19.63
CA PRO A 272 4.74 -18.51 18.69
C PRO A 272 5.89 -19.27 18.01
N GLY A 273 6.01 -19.12 16.69
CA GLY A 273 7.00 -19.90 15.96
C GLY A 273 7.43 -19.34 14.60
N GLY A 274 6.81 -18.28 14.11
CA GLY A 274 6.99 -17.79 12.76
C GLY A 274 5.83 -18.20 11.87
N GLN A 275 6.06 -18.45 10.59
CA GLN A 275 4.99 -18.64 9.60
C GLN A 275 3.92 -19.69 9.97
N GLY A 276 4.26 -20.70 10.75
CA GLY A 276 3.26 -21.65 11.26
C GLY A 276 2.57 -22.46 10.17
N ASP A 277 3.32 -22.89 9.15
CA ASP A 277 2.89 -23.84 8.14
C ASP A 277 2.39 -25.13 8.81
N VAL A 278 1.22 -25.64 8.42
CA VAL A 278 0.53 -26.73 9.10
C VAL A 278 0.13 -27.88 8.17
N SER A 279 0.24 -29.12 8.66
CA SER A 279 -0.28 -30.31 7.98
C SER A 279 -0.96 -31.25 8.96
N ILE A 280 -2.02 -31.92 8.52
CA ILE A 280 -2.75 -32.90 9.33
C ILE A 280 -2.45 -34.32 8.81
N VAL A 281 -2.05 -35.22 9.70
CA VAL A 281 -1.87 -36.65 9.38
C VAL A 281 -2.57 -37.48 10.47
N GLY A 282 -3.72 -38.05 10.15
CA GLY A 282 -4.55 -38.73 11.16
C GLY A 282 -4.89 -37.76 12.30
N ASN A 283 -4.57 -38.11 13.53
CA ASN A 283 -4.77 -37.26 14.71
C ASN A 283 -3.53 -36.42 15.07
N LEU A 284 -2.57 -36.29 14.17
CA LEU A 284 -1.41 -35.44 14.40
C LEU A 284 -1.48 -34.19 13.54
N LEU A 285 -1.20 -33.04 14.17
CA LEU A 285 -0.94 -31.78 13.49
C LEU A 285 0.57 -31.53 13.52
N ILE A 286 1.15 -31.29 12.37
CA ILE A 286 2.56 -30.95 12.19
C ILE A 286 2.62 -29.44 11.94
N MET A 287 3.48 -28.71 12.66
CA MET A 287 3.62 -27.25 12.55
C MET A 287 5.08 -26.84 12.40
N SER A 288 5.35 -26.02 11.39
CA SER A 288 6.67 -25.40 11.15
C SER A 288 6.98 -24.28 12.13
N VAL A 289 8.26 -24.20 12.55
CA VAL A 289 8.79 -23.17 13.44
C VAL A 289 10.10 -22.63 12.89
N GLU A 290 10.16 -21.36 12.52
CA GLU A 290 11.35 -20.74 11.94
C GLU A 290 11.98 -19.65 12.81
N GLN A 291 11.18 -18.97 13.66
CA GLN A 291 11.67 -17.82 14.42
C GLN A 291 12.69 -18.23 15.49
N ILE A 292 13.80 -17.50 15.53
CA ILE A 292 14.87 -17.72 16.49
C ILE A 292 14.50 -17.40 17.95
N ARG A 293 13.37 -16.71 18.15
CA ARG A 293 12.84 -16.36 19.48
C ARG A 293 11.90 -17.43 20.04
N SER A 294 11.54 -18.41 19.24
CA SER A 294 10.55 -19.43 19.63
C SER A 294 11.08 -20.32 20.74
N ARG A 295 10.19 -20.77 21.60
CA ARG A 295 10.47 -21.63 22.76
C ARG A 295 9.91 -23.02 22.53
N VAL A 296 10.57 -24.02 23.08
CA VAL A 296 10.10 -25.43 23.01
C VAL A 296 8.78 -25.63 23.72
N ASP A 297 8.50 -24.84 24.78
CA ASP A 297 7.30 -24.90 25.63
C ASP A 297 6.16 -23.97 25.15
N CYS A 298 6.24 -23.43 23.94
CA CYS A 298 5.27 -22.46 23.40
C CYS A 298 5.16 -21.14 24.18
N GLY A 299 6.11 -20.82 25.06
CA GLY A 299 6.07 -19.61 25.87
C GLY A 299 6.04 -18.34 25.00
N SER A 300 5.13 -17.39 25.31
CA SER A 300 4.93 -16.14 24.58
C SER A 300 6.04 -15.11 24.82
N ASN A 301 6.81 -15.22 25.89
CA ASN A 301 7.91 -14.31 26.20
C ASN A 301 9.11 -14.42 25.23
N GLY A 302 9.15 -15.50 24.45
CA GLY A 302 10.26 -15.75 23.55
C GLY A 302 11.57 -16.07 24.28
N VAL A 303 12.70 -16.07 23.53
CA VAL A 303 14.06 -16.20 24.08
C VAL A 303 14.93 -15.03 23.61
N GLY A 304 15.80 -14.55 24.49
CA GLY A 304 16.76 -13.48 24.22
C GLY A 304 17.81 -13.85 23.16
N ARG A 305 18.88 -13.04 23.06
CA ARG A 305 19.97 -13.26 22.09
C ARG A 305 20.92 -14.36 22.50
N ASP A 306 21.07 -14.63 23.77
CA ASP A 306 22.02 -15.60 24.32
C ASP A 306 21.60 -17.03 24.03
N ALA A 307 22.56 -17.96 24.12
CA ALA A 307 22.28 -19.39 24.03
C ALA A 307 21.29 -19.81 25.10
N SER A 308 20.24 -20.55 24.73
CA SER A 308 19.20 -21.00 25.66
C SER A 308 18.71 -22.38 25.28
N SER A 309 18.56 -23.26 26.26
CA SER A 309 17.96 -24.58 26.11
C SER A 309 16.46 -24.51 25.73
N ASP A 310 15.82 -23.41 26.05
CA ASP A 310 14.40 -23.19 25.74
C ASP A 310 14.16 -22.84 24.27
N ARG A 311 15.22 -22.40 23.58
CA ARG A 311 15.13 -22.01 22.17
C ARG A 311 14.79 -23.19 21.29
N PHE A 312 13.78 -23.02 20.47
CA PHE A 312 13.33 -24.03 19.54
C PHE A 312 13.06 -23.45 18.14
N ARG A 313 13.46 -24.18 17.13
CA ARG A 313 13.06 -24.00 15.74
C ARG A 313 13.18 -25.33 14.98
N GLY A 314 12.18 -25.64 14.17
CA GLY A 314 12.08 -26.93 13.49
C GLY A 314 10.62 -27.31 13.30
N ILE A 315 10.23 -28.50 13.71
CA ILE A 315 8.88 -29.00 13.55
C ILE A 315 8.31 -29.39 14.93
N ARG A 316 7.12 -28.87 15.23
CA ARG A 316 6.30 -29.33 16.37
C ARG A 316 5.24 -30.30 15.90
N ILE A 317 4.91 -31.23 16.77
CA ILE A 317 3.86 -32.22 16.54
C ILE A 317 2.85 -32.13 17.70
N PHE A 318 1.59 -31.94 17.35
CA PHE A 318 0.50 -31.90 18.31
C PHE A 318 -0.43 -33.09 18.08
N ASP A 319 -0.88 -33.71 19.17
CA ASP A 319 -2.04 -34.60 19.16
C ASP A 319 -3.31 -33.76 19.18
N ILE A 320 -4.14 -33.95 18.16
CA ILE A 320 -5.41 -33.28 17.93
C ILE A 320 -6.60 -34.26 18.04
N SER A 321 -6.44 -35.37 18.75
CA SER A 321 -7.57 -36.30 19.03
C SER A 321 -8.69 -35.59 19.76
N ASP A 322 -8.33 -34.73 20.71
CA ASP A 322 -9.23 -33.79 21.34
C ASP A 322 -9.04 -32.40 20.75
N LEU A 323 -9.95 -32.00 19.86
CA LEU A 323 -9.89 -30.70 19.18
C LEU A 323 -10.03 -29.50 20.14
N THR A 324 -10.58 -29.70 21.33
CA THR A 324 -10.73 -28.63 22.32
C THR A 324 -9.48 -28.42 23.16
N ASN A 325 -8.57 -29.41 23.18
CA ASN A 325 -7.36 -29.40 24.01
C ASN A 325 -6.18 -30.08 23.31
N PRO A 326 -5.71 -29.55 22.15
CA PRO A 326 -4.52 -30.05 21.45
C PRO A 326 -3.29 -30.07 22.35
N LYS A 327 -2.48 -31.13 22.27
CA LYS A 327 -1.29 -31.29 23.09
C LYS A 327 -0.04 -31.49 22.26
N GLN A 328 1.02 -30.72 22.53
CA GLN A 328 2.30 -30.96 21.91
C GLN A 328 2.87 -32.31 22.40
N VAL A 329 3.07 -33.23 21.47
CA VAL A 329 3.56 -34.59 21.75
C VAL A 329 4.97 -34.83 21.21
N GLY A 330 5.47 -33.91 20.38
CA GLY A 330 6.80 -34.02 19.81
C GLY A 330 7.34 -32.68 19.32
N ALA A 331 8.68 -32.62 19.26
CA ALA A 331 9.40 -31.47 18.70
C ALA A 331 10.72 -31.97 18.09
N VAL A 332 11.00 -31.59 16.84
CA VAL A 332 12.21 -31.93 16.13
C VAL A 332 13.00 -30.66 15.83
N GLN A 333 14.11 -30.47 16.55
CA GLN A 333 15.02 -29.33 16.34
C GLN A 333 15.75 -29.48 15.02
N THR A 334 15.79 -28.41 14.22
CA THR A 334 16.62 -28.32 13.02
C THR A 334 17.56 -27.11 13.07
N CYS A 335 18.68 -27.15 12.34
CA CYS A 335 19.68 -26.08 12.41
C CYS A 335 19.18 -24.74 11.82
N ARG A 336 18.28 -24.79 10.84
CA ARG A 336 17.74 -23.60 10.13
C ARG A 336 16.26 -23.33 10.40
N GLY A 337 15.65 -24.06 11.31
CA GLY A 337 14.21 -24.04 11.52
C GLY A 337 13.44 -24.75 10.41
N SER A 338 12.14 -24.52 10.37
CA SER A 338 11.25 -24.94 9.31
C SER A 338 10.39 -23.73 8.92
N HIS A 339 10.59 -23.24 7.71
CA HIS A 339 9.75 -22.20 7.12
C HIS A 339 8.45 -22.82 6.61
N THR A 340 8.62 -23.86 5.81
CA THR A 340 7.55 -24.72 5.31
C THR A 340 7.95 -26.18 5.43
N HIS A 341 6.96 -27.06 5.40
CA HIS A 341 7.20 -28.50 5.31
C HIS A 341 6.21 -29.16 4.35
N SER A 342 6.51 -30.38 3.97
CA SER A 342 5.61 -31.22 3.19
C SER A 342 5.60 -32.61 3.76
N VAL A 343 4.42 -33.16 4.01
CA VAL A 343 4.26 -34.57 4.33
C VAL A 343 4.37 -35.37 3.03
N VAL A 344 5.44 -36.13 2.91
CA VAL A 344 5.77 -36.89 1.67
C VAL A 344 5.10 -38.26 1.66
N SER A 345 5.08 -38.92 2.82
CA SER A 345 4.43 -40.21 2.96
C SER A 345 4.07 -40.51 4.43
N GLY A 346 3.12 -41.41 4.63
CA GLY A 346 2.72 -41.95 5.92
C GLY A 346 1.28 -41.60 6.31
N PRO A 347 0.80 -42.20 7.41
CA PRO A 347 1.52 -43.26 8.16
C PRO A 347 1.68 -44.52 7.32
N THR A 348 2.87 -45.10 7.39
CA THR A 348 3.15 -46.45 6.83
C THR A 348 2.61 -47.53 7.78
N ASP A 349 2.63 -48.80 7.38
CA ASP A 349 2.14 -49.92 8.21
C ASP A 349 2.87 -50.02 9.57
N ASP A 350 4.12 -49.55 9.64
CA ASP A 350 4.91 -49.45 10.86
C ASP A 350 4.78 -48.10 11.58
N GLY A 351 3.82 -47.28 11.17
CA GLY A 351 3.47 -46.01 11.81
C GLY A 351 4.39 -44.83 11.51
N LYS A 352 5.28 -44.93 10.50
CA LYS A 352 6.21 -43.86 10.16
C LYS A 352 5.53 -42.78 9.28
N ILE A 353 5.91 -41.53 9.52
CA ILE A 353 5.57 -40.39 8.70
C ILE A 353 6.86 -39.74 8.21
N VAL A 354 6.95 -39.48 6.92
CA VAL A 354 8.10 -38.78 6.31
C VAL A 354 7.73 -37.34 6.02
N VAL A 355 8.47 -36.42 6.64
CA VAL A 355 8.27 -34.98 6.47
C VAL A 355 9.55 -34.35 5.94
N TYR A 356 9.45 -33.61 4.84
CA TYR A 356 10.51 -32.77 4.32
C TYR A 356 10.32 -31.36 4.81
N ASN A 357 11.36 -30.74 5.34
CA ASN A 357 11.28 -29.35 5.77
C ASN A 357 12.26 -28.45 5.02
N SER A 358 11.85 -27.20 4.82
CA SER A 358 12.66 -26.13 4.22
C SER A 358 12.95 -25.06 5.27
N GLY A 359 14.21 -24.96 5.68
CA GLY A 359 14.65 -23.97 6.68
C GLY A 359 15.32 -22.78 6.02
N THR A 360 14.89 -21.56 6.39
CA THR A 360 15.38 -20.29 5.85
C THR A 360 16.20 -19.46 6.81
N SER A 361 16.11 -19.74 8.12
CA SER A 361 16.85 -18.99 9.14
C SER A 361 18.37 -19.17 9.01
N SER A 362 19.11 -18.14 9.41
CA SER A 362 20.57 -18.22 9.50
C SER A 362 21.02 -19.33 10.45
N VAL A 363 22.05 -20.06 10.06
CA VAL A 363 22.73 -20.99 10.96
C VAL A 363 23.45 -20.15 12.02
N ARG A 364 23.37 -20.58 13.28
CA ARG A 364 24.18 -20.01 14.36
C ARG A 364 25.43 -20.86 14.52
N ASP A 365 26.55 -20.18 14.64
CA ASP A 365 27.82 -20.77 15.07
C ASP A 365 27.73 -21.17 16.54
#